data_6da206cf680f0e91f14223e88f376f82
#
_entry.id   6da206cf680f0e91f14223e88f376f82
#
_cell.length_a   1.000
_cell.length_b   1.000
_cell.length_c   1.000
_cell.angle_alpha   90.00
_cell.angle_beta   90.00
_cell.angle_gamma   90.00
#
_symmetry.space_group_name_H-M   'P 1'
#
loop_
_entity.id
_entity.type
_entity.pdbx_description
1 polymer ?
#
loop_
_entity_poly.entity_id
_entity_poly.type
_entity_poly.pdbx_seq_one_letter_code
_entity_poly.pdbx_strand_id
1 'polypeptide(L)'
;LIIFALCAIGMMTRKVPAILALPLMAILIAITAQIPANEILNDIIGNGAVRLSGAMAAAMFGGMLSQVVNKTGIANEIIKRAAELAGDKPVAVAFVIAAATAFVFTSIGGLGAFIMVGTIVLPIMISVGIDGVTSGSIMLLAFKVGVLFNIMNYAFYSDVLGIPVQDLKVFALAYGIITAIATTIFILVNVRKKKTSTAWAMPNANKIKDDKKNVPAYALITPLIPILLVFIWDVHVIPAMIIGAIY
;
A
#
# COMPACT_ATOMS: atom_id res chain seq x y z
N LEU A 1 -28.67 11.03 -2.46
CA LEU A 1 -27.94 11.50 -1.26
C LEU A 1 -28.37 10.71 0.00
N ILE A 2 -29.67 10.58 0.30
CA ILE A 2 -30.18 9.89 1.52
C ILE A 2 -29.71 8.44 1.57
N ILE A 3 -29.85 7.67 0.47
CA ILE A 3 -29.42 6.27 0.40
C ILE A 3 -27.93 6.15 0.65
N PHE A 4 -27.11 7.05 0.04
CA PHE A 4 -25.67 7.07 0.26
C PHE A 4 -25.35 7.31 1.75
N ALA A 5 -25.98 8.30 2.36
CA ALA A 5 -25.76 8.64 3.77
C ALA A 5 -26.14 7.45 4.70
N LEU A 6 -27.29 6.80 4.46
CA LEU A 6 -27.72 5.65 5.24
C LEU A 6 -26.76 4.46 5.12
N CYS A 7 -26.32 4.13 3.89
CA CYS A 7 -25.33 3.07 3.67
C CYS A 7 -23.98 3.42 4.29
N ALA A 8 -23.53 4.67 4.18
CA ALA A 8 -22.30 5.14 4.80
C ALA A 8 -22.33 5.01 6.33
N ILE A 9 -23.43 5.44 6.96
CA ILE A 9 -23.64 5.30 8.41
C ILE A 9 -23.65 3.79 8.80
N GLY A 10 -24.33 2.95 8.01
CA GLY A 10 -24.35 1.51 8.23
C GLY A 10 -22.96 0.87 8.19
N MET A 11 -22.10 1.30 7.26
CA MET A 11 -20.69 0.86 7.19
C MET A 11 -19.85 1.43 8.34
N MET A 12 -19.99 2.71 8.68
CA MET A 12 -19.25 3.33 9.79
C MET A 12 -19.59 2.71 11.13
N THR A 13 -20.85 2.34 11.35
CA THR A 13 -21.30 1.63 12.57
C THR A 13 -20.94 0.15 12.57
N ARG A 14 -20.27 -0.36 11.54
CA ARG A 14 -19.90 -1.77 11.35
C ARG A 14 -21.09 -2.74 11.34
N LYS A 15 -22.31 -2.26 11.16
CA LYS A 15 -23.51 -3.10 11.08
C LYS A 15 -23.66 -3.78 9.72
N VAL A 16 -23.16 -3.13 8.66
CA VAL A 16 -23.21 -3.66 7.30
C VAL A 16 -21.79 -3.67 6.73
N PRO A 17 -21.26 -4.82 6.28
CA PRO A 17 -19.96 -4.88 5.64
C PRO A 17 -20.01 -4.18 4.28
N ALA A 18 -18.91 -3.52 3.89
CA ALA A 18 -18.82 -2.73 2.65
C ALA A 18 -19.14 -3.58 1.40
N ILE A 19 -18.79 -4.86 1.41
CA ILE A 19 -19.04 -5.78 0.28
C ILE A 19 -20.55 -5.97 -0.01
N LEU A 20 -21.41 -5.82 0.99
CA LEU A 20 -22.87 -5.86 0.84
C LEU A 20 -23.46 -4.47 0.69
N ALA A 21 -22.92 -3.48 1.40
CA ALA A 21 -23.45 -2.12 1.38
C ALA A 21 -23.32 -1.45 0.02
N LEU A 22 -22.19 -1.63 -0.67
CA LEU A 22 -21.94 -0.98 -1.96
C LEU A 22 -22.86 -1.50 -3.08
N PRO A 23 -23.02 -2.81 -3.33
CA PRO A 23 -23.98 -3.31 -4.30
C PRO A 23 -25.45 -2.96 -3.94
N LEU A 24 -25.80 -3.06 -2.66
CA LEU A 24 -27.14 -2.70 -2.19
C LEU A 24 -27.43 -1.21 -2.46
N MET A 25 -26.47 -0.34 -2.20
CA MET A 25 -26.57 1.10 -2.48
C MET A 25 -26.81 1.36 -3.98
N ALA A 26 -26.06 0.70 -4.86
CA ALA A 26 -26.22 0.84 -6.30
C ALA A 26 -27.63 0.43 -6.76
N ILE A 27 -28.13 -0.72 -6.28
CA ILE A 27 -29.47 -1.22 -6.58
C ILE A 27 -30.55 -0.26 -6.04
N LEU A 28 -30.42 0.22 -4.81
CA LEU A 28 -31.41 1.14 -4.22
C LEU A 28 -31.46 2.47 -4.96
N ILE A 29 -30.30 2.99 -5.40
CA ILE A 29 -30.26 4.21 -6.22
C ILE A 29 -30.95 3.99 -7.56
N ALA A 30 -30.71 2.83 -8.21
CA ALA A 30 -31.34 2.48 -9.47
C ALA A 30 -32.87 2.36 -9.34
N ILE A 31 -33.37 1.74 -8.28
CA ILE A 31 -34.81 1.63 -8.00
C ILE A 31 -35.43 3.02 -7.79
N THR A 32 -34.77 3.88 -7.03
CA THR A 32 -35.26 5.25 -6.80
C THR A 32 -35.23 6.12 -8.07
N ALA A 33 -34.34 5.81 -9.00
CA ALA A 33 -34.27 6.41 -10.32
C ALA A 33 -35.29 5.80 -11.31
N GLN A 34 -36.14 4.86 -10.85
CA GLN A 34 -37.14 4.17 -11.65
C GLN A 34 -36.57 3.41 -12.87
N ILE A 35 -35.34 2.90 -12.74
CA ILE A 35 -34.70 2.09 -13.78
C ILE A 35 -35.37 0.71 -13.81
N PRO A 36 -35.75 0.20 -14.99
CA PRO A 36 -36.35 -1.11 -15.12
C PRO A 36 -35.43 -2.23 -14.57
N ALA A 37 -36.03 -3.27 -13.98
CA ALA A 37 -35.27 -4.37 -13.38
C ALA A 37 -34.30 -5.05 -14.34
N ASN A 38 -34.65 -5.16 -15.61
CA ASN A 38 -33.79 -5.74 -16.64
C ASN A 38 -32.51 -4.91 -16.87
N GLU A 39 -32.62 -3.58 -16.85
CA GLU A 39 -31.48 -2.67 -16.98
C GLU A 39 -30.64 -2.68 -15.72
N ILE A 40 -31.22 -2.80 -14.51
CA ILE A 40 -30.48 -2.96 -13.27
C ILE A 40 -29.58 -4.20 -13.32
N LEU A 41 -30.10 -5.33 -13.78
CA LEU A 41 -29.33 -6.57 -13.86
C LEU A 41 -28.25 -6.52 -14.95
N ASN A 42 -28.55 -6.00 -16.12
CA ASN A 42 -27.65 -6.02 -17.27
C ASN A 42 -26.65 -4.85 -17.21
N ASP A 43 -27.10 -3.63 -16.98
CA ASP A 43 -26.26 -2.44 -17.11
C ASP A 43 -25.56 -2.08 -15.80
N ILE A 44 -26.21 -2.22 -14.65
CA ILE A 44 -25.58 -1.84 -13.38
C ILE A 44 -24.72 -3.00 -12.86
N ILE A 45 -25.24 -4.23 -12.83
CA ILE A 45 -24.49 -5.37 -12.29
C ILE A 45 -23.56 -5.95 -13.36
N GLY A 46 -24.10 -6.32 -14.54
CA GLY A 46 -23.35 -6.96 -15.60
C GLY A 46 -22.29 -6.05 -16.22
N ASN A 47 -22.71 -4.93 -16.80
CA ASN A 47 -21.79 -3.99 -17.45
C ASN A 47 -20.87 -3.28 -16.44
N GLY A 48 -21.34 -3.03 -15.20
CA GLY A 48 -20.50 -2.49 -14.13
C GLY A 48 -19.32 -3.40 -13.80
N ALA A 49 -19.54 -4.71 -13.72
CA ALA A 49 -18.49 -5.69 -13.50
C ALA A 49 -17.52 -5.77 -14.70
N VAL A 50 -18.04 -5.78 -15.91
CA VAL A 50 -17.22 -5.81 -17.14
C VAL A 50 -16.37 -4.55 -17.26
N ARG A 51 -16.93 -3.38 -16.95
CA ARG A 51 -16.21 -2.09 -17.01
C ARG A 51 -15.00 -2.04 -16.10
N LEU A 52 -15.03 -2.72 -14.95
CA LEU A 52 -13.94 -2.78 -13.99
C LEU A 52 -13.11 -4.07 -14.10
N SER A 53 -13.30 -4.89 -15.13
CA SER A 53 -12.62 -6.19 -15.29
C SER A 53 -11.10 -6.06 -15.32
N GLY A 54 -10.55 -5.04 -15.99
CA GLY A 54 -9.11 -4.74 -16.02
C GLY A 54 -8.56 -4.43 -14.64
N ALA A 55 -9.25 -3.55 -13.89
CA ALA A 55 -8.88 -3.21 -12.52
C ALA A 55 -8.99 -4.42 -11.58
N MET A 56 -10.02 -5.25 -11.73
CA MET A 56 -10.17 -6.49 -10.95
C MET A 56 -9.05 -7.47 -11.25
N ALA A 57 -8.69 -7.68 -12.53
CA ALA A 57 -7.58 -8.53 -12.92
C ALA A 57 -6.25 -7.99 -12.35
N ALA A 58 -5.99 -6.69 -12.46
CA ALA A 58 -4.81 -6.08 -11.87
C ALA A 58 -4.77 -6.25 -10.33
N ALA A 59 -5.90 -6.12 -9.64
CA ALA A 59 -6.00 -6.36 -8.21
C ALA A 59 -5.69 -7.82 -7.83
N MET A 60 -6.16 -8.78 -8.63
CA MET A 60 -5.87 -10.20 -8.42
C MET A 60 -4.37 -10.50 -8.60
N PHE A 61 -3.75 -10.09 -9.70
CA PHE A 61 -2.34 -10.34 -9.95
C PHE A 61 -1.42 -9.53 -9.03
N GLY A 62 -1.78 -8.29 -8.70
CA GLY A 62 -1.11 -7.50 -7.69
C GLY A 62 -1.20 -8.12 -6.29
N GLY A 63 -2.36 -8.69 -5.95
CA GLY A 63 -2.55 -9.46 -4.73
C GLY A 63 -1.69 -10.72 -4.69
N MET A 64 -1.53 -11.43 -5.80
CA MET A 64 -0.63 -12.57 -5.93
C MET A 64 0.84 -12.16 -5.71
N LEU A 65 1.30 -11.12 -6.38
CA LEU A 65 2.64 -10.56 -6.18
C LEU A 65 2.86 -10.16 -4.71
N SER A 66 1.88 -9.45 -4.12
CA SER A 66 1.92 -9.08 -2.71
C SER A 66 2.05 -10.29 -1.78
N GLN A 67 1.32 -11.37 -2.06
CA GLN A 67 1.42 -12.62 -1.30
C GLN A 67 2.78 -13.30 -1.46
N VAL A 68 3.37 -13.29 -2.66
CA VAL A 68 4.72 -13.80 -2.90
C VAL A 68 5.71 -13.03 -2.05
N VAL A 69 5.77 -11.70 -2.18
CA VAL A 69 6.71 -10.83 -1.45
C VAL A 69 6.57 -10.98 0.07
N ASN A 70 5.35 -11.16 0.56
CA ASN A 70 5.07 -11.34 2.00
C ASN A 70 5.43 -12.74 2.50
N LYS A 71 4.94 -13.79 1.82
CA LYS A 71 5.12 -15.18 2.29
C LYS A 71 6.54 -15.70 2.13
N THR A 72 7.29 -15.21 1.15
CA THR A 72 8.70 -15.52 0.99
C THR A 72 9.60 -14.83 2.00
N GLY A 73 9.10 -13.76 2.67
CA GLY A 73 9.85 -12.99 3.63
C GLY A 73 10.68 -11.86 3.01
N ILE A 74 10.56 -11.63 1.70
CA ILE A 74 11.28 -10.57 0.98
C ILE A 74 11.05 -9.20 1.63
N ALA A 75 9.81 -8.85 1.96
CA ALA A 75 9.49 -7.58 2.61
C ALA A 75 10.21 -7.42 3.95
N ASN A 76 10.22 -8.46 4.76
CA ASN A 76 10.87 -8.47 6.06
C ASN A 76 12.39 -8.33 5.93
N GLU A 77 12.99 -9.05 4.98
CA GLU A 77 14.44 -9.02 4.73
C GLU A 77 14.89 -7.64 4.25
N ILE A 78 14.13 -7.00 3.36
CA ILE A 78 14.44 -5.63 2.90
C ILE A 78 14.51 -4.67 4.09
N ILE A 79 13.52 -4.72 4.99
CA ILE A 79 13.47 -3.83 6.16
C ILE A 79 14.57 -4.14 7.16
N LYS A 80 14.87 -5.42 7.43
CA LYS A 80 15.96 -5.83 8.31
C LYS A 80 17.31 -5.32 7.79
N ARG A 81 17.64 -5.57 6.51
CA ARG A 81 18.89 -5.07 5.91
C ARG A 81 18.97 -3.55 5.89
N ALA A 82 17.85 -2.89 5.62
CA ALA A 82 17.78 -1.43 5.70
C ALA A 82 18.11 -0.93 7.12
N ALA A 83 17.57 -1.58 8.15
CA ALA A 83 17.87 -1.25 9.54
C ALA A 83 19.35 -1.47 9.90
N GLU A 84 19.93 -2.58 9.46
CA GLU A 84 21.35 -2.88 9.67
C GLU A 84 22.27 -1.82 9.02
N LEU A 85 21.92 -1.36 7.82
CA LEU A 85 22.68 -0.31 7.12
C LEU A 85 22.54 1.07 7.77
N ALA A 86 21.45 1.34 8.46
CA ALA A 86 21.17 2.65 9.06
C ALA A 86 22.00 2.93 10.33
N GLY A 87 22.49 1.87 11.01
CA GLY A 87 23.18 1.97 12.30
C GLY A 87 22.26 2.48 13.42
N ASP A 88 22.84 3.18 14.41
CA ASP A 88 22.13 3.55 15.65
C ASP A 88 21.63 5.00 15.70
N LYS A 89 21.85 5.79 14.64
CA LYS A 89 21.45 7.19 14.62
C LYS A 89 19.96 7.32 14.31
N PRO A 90 19.11 7.89 15.20
CA PRO A 90 17.66 7.94 15.02
C PRO A 90 17.22 8.53 13.68
N VAL A 91 17.88 9.63 13.24
CA VAL A 91 17.56 10.28 11.97
C VAL A 91 17.90 9.38 10.77
N ALA A 92 19.06 8.71 10.79
CA ALA A 92 19.45 7.79 9.72
C ALA A 92 18.50 6.60 9.65
N VAL A 93 18.16 6.00 10.80
CA VAL A 93 17.19 4.91 10.89
C VAL A 93 15.83 5.35 10.35
N ALA A 94 15.35 6.53 10.76
CA ALA A 94 14.08 7.06 10.25
C ALA A 94 14.05 7.17 8.72
N PHE A 95 15.10 7.71 8.10
CA PHE A 95 15.19 7.84 6.64
C PHE A 95 15.29 6.50 5.93
N VAL A 96 16.19 5.63 6.38
CA VAL A 96 16.44 4.35 5.71
C VAL A 96 15.23 3.43 5.85
N ILE A 97 14.60 3.37 7.01
CA ILE A 97 13.38 2.60 7.23
C ILE A 97 12.19 3.18 6.45
N ALA A 98 12.06 4.52 6.37
CA ALA A 98 11.03 5.13 5.53
C ALA A 98 11.23 4.78 4.05
N ALA A 99 12.46 4.86 3.54
CA ALA A 99 12.77 4.47 2.16
C ALA A 99 12.50 2.99 1.90
N ALA A 100 12.92 2.10 2.78
CA ALA A 100 12.65 0.66 2.68
C ALA A 100 11.15 0.34 2.74
N THR A 101 10.42 1.01 3.62
CA THR A 101 8.97 0.87 3.73
C THR A 101 8.28 1.34 2.44
N ALA A 102 8.64 2.53 1.94
CA ALA A 102 8.10 3.03 0.67
C ALA A 102 8.40 2.05 -0.48
N PHE A 103 9.63 1.55 -0.56
CA PHE A 103 10.04 0.57 -1.55
C PHE A 103 9.21 -0.71 -1.52
N VAL A 104 9.00 -1.30 -0.36
CA VAL A 104 8.18 -2.51 -0.17
C VAL A 104 6.74 -2.27 -0.64
N PHE A 105 6.15 -1.11 -0.29
CA PHE A 105 4.76 -0.78 -0.65
C PHE A 105 4.54 -0.40 -2.11
N THR A 106 5.57 -0.32 -2.91
CA THR A 106 5.40 -0.22 -4.38
C THR A 106 4.79 -1.49 -4.99
N SER A 107 4.95 -2.63 -4.34
CA SER A 107 4.48 -3.94 -4.84
C SER A 107 3.48 -4.63 -3.94
N ILE A 108 3.49 -4.33 -2.65
CA ILE A 108 2.51 -4.86 -1.72
C ILE A 108 1.48 -3.81 -1.37
N GLY A 109 0.27 -4.26 -1.05
CA GLY A 109 -0.84 -3.38 -0.69
C GLY A 109 -1.78 -4.02 0.30
N GLY A 110 -2.70 -3.20 0.79
CA GLY A 110 -3.74 -3.61 1.71
C GLY A 110 -3.36 -3.50 3.19
N LEU A 111 -4.40 -3.46 4.03
CA LEU A 111 -4.25 -3.25 5.47
C LEU A 111 -3.44 -4.36 6.15
N GLY A 112 -3.60 -5.61 5.71
CA GLY A 112 -2.86 -6.74 6.28
C GLY A 112 -1.34 -6.61 6.09
N ALA A 113 -0.90 -6.22 4.88
CA ALA A 113 0.51 -5.96 4.59
C ALA A 113 1.03 -4.78 5.42
N PHE A 114 0.25 -3.71 5.55
CA PHE A 114 0.60 -2.56 6.37
C PHE A 114 0.82 -2.93 7.84
N ILE A 115 -0.10 -3.70 8.44
CA ILE A 115 0.04 -4.17 9.82
C ILE A 115 1.28 -5.06 9.96
N MET A 116 1.49 -6.00 9.03
CA MET A 116 2.64 -6.91 9.07
C MET A 116 3.98 -6.15 9.02
N VAL A 117 4.15 -5.23 8.08
CA VAL A 117 5.35 -4.39 8.00
C VAL A 117 5.51 -3.53 9.27
N GLY A 118 4.41 -3.02 9.80
CA GLY A 118 4.37 -2.23 11.03
C GLY A 118 4.90 -2.98 12.25
N THR A 119 4.67 -4.30 12.36
CA THR A 119 5.19 -5.12 13.46
C THR A 119 6.71 -5.18 13.50
N ILE A 120 7.38 -4.88 12.38
CA ILE A 120 8.85 -4.85 12.28
C ILE A 120 9.37 -3.41 12.34
N VAL A 121 8.78 -2.52 11.56
CA VAL A 121 9.23 -1.13 11.40
C VAL A 121 9.09 -0.34 12.70
N LEU A 122 7.96 -0.46 13.40
CA LEU A 122 7.73 0.33 14.62
C LEU A 122 8.70 -0.02 15.75
N PRO A 123 8.93 -1.30 16.10
CA PRO A 123 9.93 -1.65 17.11
C PRO A 123 11.34 -1.18 16.78
N ILE A 124 11.76 -1.26 15.51
CA ILE A 124 13.08 -0.79 15.08
C ILE A 124 13.22 0.72 15.32
N MET A 125 12.25 1.53 14.92
CA MET A 125 12.30 2.97 15.13
C MET A 125 12.24 3.34 16.60
N ILE A 126 11.43 2.64 17.40
CA ILE A 126 11.31 2.88 18.84
C ILE A 126 12.60 2.49 19.56
N SER A 127 13.29 1.41 19.15
CA SER A 127 14.54 0.96 19.80
C SER A 127 15.68 1.97 19.71
N VAL A 128 15.69 2.81 18.66
CA VAL A 128 16.66 3.90 18.50
C VAL A 128 16.18 5.22 19.14
N GLY A 129 15.08 5.18 19.89
CA GLY A 129 14.58 6.31 20.68
C GLY A 129 13.61 7.24 19.96
N ILE A 130 13.04 6.84 18.82
CA ILE A 130 11.95 7.59 18.18
C ILE A 130 10.65 7.22 18.89
N ASP A 131 9.86 8.20 19.32
CA ASP A 131 8.59 7.92 20.01
C ASP A 131 7.56 7.23 19.08
N GLY A 132 6.62 6.49 19.68
CA GLY A 132 5.67 5.66 18.94
C GLY A 132 4.77 6.44 17.98
N VAL A 133 4.37 7.66 18.33
CA VAL A 133 3.52 8.51 17.46
C VAL A 133 4.32 8.98 16.26
N THR A 134 5.55 9.45 16.46
CA THR A 134 6.45 9.84 15.36
C THR A 134 6.79 8.66 14.47
N SER A 135 7.08 7.48 15.04
CA SER A 135 7.35 6.25 14.29
C SER A 135 6.16 5.84 13.43
N GLY A 136 4.95 5.85 14.00
CA GLY A 136 3.72 5.57 13.24
C GLY A 136 3.45 6.58 12.13
N SER A 137 3.70 7.86 12.37
CA SER A 137 3.56 8.91 11.36
C SER A 137 4.55 8.75 10.22
N ILE A 138 5.82 8.45 10.50
CA ILE A 138 6.84 8.17 9.48
C ILE A 138 6.44 6.97 8.64
N MET A 139 5.97 5.90 9.28
CA MET A 139 5.50 4.71 8.57
C MET A 139 4.32 5.00 7.64
N LEU A 140 3.34 5.80 8.08
CA LEU A 140 2.19 6.21 7.25
C LEU A 140 2.62 7.07 6.06
N LEU A 141 3.53 8.02 6.25
CA LEU A 141 4.07 8.85 5.18
C LEU A 141 4.87 8.01 4.18
N ALA A 142 5.71 7.11 4.65
CA ALA A 142 6.46 6.18 3.81
C ALA A 142 5.54 5.25 3.02
N PHE A 143 4.51 4.70 3.65
CA PHE A 143 3.46 3.92 3.01
C PHE A 143 2.79 4.71 1.89
N LYS A 144 2.42 5.99 2.14
CA LYS A 144 1.81 6.85 1.13
C LYS A 144 2.73 7.03 -0.08
N VAL A 145 4.03 7.25 0.13
CA VAL A 145 5.01 7.35 -0.97
C VAL A 145 5.04 6.05 -1.77
N GLY A 146 5.13 4.89 -1.11
CA GLY A 146 5.16 3.59 -1.78
C GLY A 146 3.90 3.31 -2.60
N VAL A 147 2.72 3.56 -2.03
CA VAL A 147 1.43 3.32 -2.69
C VAL A 147 1.22 4.19 -3.93
N LEU A 148 1.83 5.38 -4.00
CA LEU A 148 1.78 6.22 -5.20
C LEU A 148 2.45 5.56 -6.41
N PHE A 149 3.45 4.71 -6.18
CA PHE A 149 4.15 3.96 -7.22
C PHE A 149 3.66 2.51 -7.35
N ASN A 150 2.61 2.14 -6.60
CA ASN A 150 2.04 0.80 -6.69
C ASN A 150 1.22 0.63 -7.97
N ILE A 151 1.72 -0.24 -8.85
CA ILE A 151 1.21 -0.43 -10.21
C ILE A 151 -0.23 -0.94 -10.23
N MET A 152 -0.66 -1.69 -9.22
CA MET A 152 -2.05 -2.16 -9.10
C MET A 152 -3.03 -0.97 -9.10
N ASN A 153 -2.64 0.14 -8.46
CA ASN A 153 -3.48 1.34 -8.41
C ASN A 153 -3.57 2.04 -9.77
N TYR A 154 -2.54 1.94 -10.63
CA TYR A 154 -2.57 2.56 -11.96
C TYR A 154 -3.62 1.94 -12.87
N ALA A 155 -3.75 0.60 -12.85
CA ALA A 155 -4.80 -0.06 -13.62
C ALA A 155 -6.18 0.39 -13.15
N PHE A 156 -6.40 0.44 -11.83
CA PHE A 156 -7.66 0.91 -11.26
C PHE A 156 -7.98 2.36 -11.66
N TYR A 157 -7.03 3.27 -11.52
CA TYR A 157 -7.25 4.67 -11.88
C TYR A 157 -7.44 4.87 -13.38
N SER A 158 -6.69 4.14 -14.21
CA SER A 158 -6.83 4.17 -15.66
C SER A 158 -8.24 3.74 -16.10
N ASP A 159 -8.75 2.64 -15.56
CA ASP A 159 -10.06 2.12 -15.88
C ASP A 159 -11.20 3.03 -15.38
N VAL A 160 -11.10 3.55 -14.16
CA VAL A 160 -12.16 4.37 -13.55
C VAL A 160 -12.22 5.77 -14.16
N LEU A 161 -11.04 6.38 -14.39
CA LEU A 161 -10.95 7.77 -14.87
C LEU A 161 -10.93 7.85 -16.41
N GLY A 162 -10.69 6.73 -17.10
CA GLY A 162 -10.51 6.71 -18.55
C GLY A 162 -9.23 7.42 -19.02
N ILE A 163 -8.20 7.49 -18.16
CA ILE A 163 -6.94 8.19 -18.42
C ILE A 163 -5.85 7.16 -18.72
N PRO A 164 -5.01 7.37 -19.77
CA PRO A 164 -3.89 6.49 -20.05
C PRO A 164 -2.92 6.37 -18.87
N VAL A 165 -2.32 5.18 -18.69
CA VAL A 165 -1.35 4.93 -17.61
C VAL A 165 -0.14 5.89 -17.69
N GLN A 166 0.23 6.33 -18.89
CA GLN A 166 1.33 7.29 -19.12
C GLN A 166 1.10 8.63 -18.45
N ASP A 167 -0.12 9.15 -18.49
CA ASP A 167 -0.48 10.43 -17.86
C ASP A 167 -0.49 10.29 -16.33
N LEU A 168 -0.93 9.14 -15.83
CA LEU A 168 -0.87 8.82 -14.40
C LEU A 168 0.56 8.76 -13.86
N LYS A 169 1.55 8.31 -14.67
CA LYS A 169 2.97 8.30 -14.29
C LYS A 169 3.48 9.70 -13.96
N VAL A 170 3.15 10.69 -14.80
CA VAL A 170 3.58 12.08 -14.62
C VAL A 170 3.02 12.64 -13.30
N PHE A 171 1.73 12.42 -13.07
CA PHE A 171 1.08 12.82 -11.83
C PHE A 171 1.72 12.15 -10.60
N ALA A 172 1.95 10.83 -10.66
CA ALA A 172 2.53 10.08 -9.56
C ALA A 172 3.97 10.53 -9.26
N LEU A 173 4.78 10.84 -10.28
CA LEU A 173 6.13 11.38 -10.09
C LEU A 173 6.08 12.74 -9.39
N ALA A 174 5.27 13.67 -9.89
CA ALA A 174 5.15 15.00 -9.29
C ALA A 174 4.65 14.94 -7.85
N TYR A 175 3.57 14.19 -7.62
CA TYR A 175 2.99 14.05 -6.28
C TYR A 175 3.88 13.20 -5.35
N GLY A 176 4.60 12.22 -5.91
CA GLY A 176 5.59 11.41 -5.20
C GLY A 176 6.76 12.25 -4.67
N ILE A 177 7.28 13.16 -5.48
CA ILE A 177 8.34 14.09 -5.06
C ILE A 177 7.85 14.99 -3.93
N ILE A 178 6.67 15.57 -4.07
CA ILE A 178 6.07 16.43 -3.03
C ILE A 178 5.91 15.67 -1.72
N THR A 179 5.38 14.43 -1.75
CA THR A 179 5.19 13.61 -0.55
C THR A 179 6.52 13.14 0.04
N ALA A 180 7.52 12.84 -0.77
CA ALA A 180 8.86 12.49 -0.31
C ALA A 180 9.54 13.69 0.39
N ILE A 181 9.42 14.89 -0.16
CA ILE A 181 9.91 16.13 0.47
C ILE A 181 9.20 16.36 1.81
N ALA A 182 7.86 16.25 1.84
CA ALA A 182 7.08 16.39 3.05
C ALA A 182 7.51 15.37 4.13
N THR A 183 7.72 14.11 3.74
CA THR A 183 8.23 13.06 4.62
C THR A 183 9.62 13.39 5.16
N THR A 184 10.51 13.89 4.30
CA THR A 184 11.85 14.34 4.66
C THR A 184 11.81 15.45 5.71
N ILE A 185 11.02 16.50 5.44
CA ILE A 185 10.83 17.62 6.38
C ILE A 185 10.26 17.12 7.71
N PHE A 186 9.25 16.25 7.67
CA PHE A 186 8.65 15.67 8.87
C PHE A 186 9.68 14.92 9.73
N ILE A 187 10.52 14.09 9.13
CA ILE A 187 11.59 13.35 9.81
C ILE A 187 12.57 14.33 10.45
N LEU A 188 13.07 15.32 9.68
CA LEU A 188 14.07 16.28 10.18
C LEU A 188 13.53 17.13 11.33
N VAL A 189 12.27 17.52 11.28
CA VAL A 189 11.64 18.35 12.33
C VAL A 189 11.36 17.55 13.59
N ASN A 190 10.78 16.34 13.46
CA ASN A 190 10.28 15.60 14.62
C ASN A 190 11.33 14.70 15.27
N VAL A 191 12.24 14.10 14.49
CA VAL A 191 13.27 13.22 15.04
C VAL A 191 14.42 14.01 15.63
N ARG A 192 14.81 15.18 15.06
CA ARG A 192 15.88 16.03 15.60
C ARG A 192 15.48 16.83 16.85
N LYS A 193 14.22 17.28 16.93
CA LYS A 193 13.77 18.16 18.02
C LYS A 193 13.46 17.45 19.33
N LYS A 194 13.06 16.19 19.27
CA LYS A 194 12.77 15.43 20.49
C LYS A 194 14.07 14.83 21.02
N LYS A 195 14.50 15.26 22.21
CA LYS A 195 15.47 14.51 23.00
C LYS A 195 14.95 13.08 23.11
N THR A 196 15.75 12.13 22.66
CA THR A 196 15.49 10.69 22.77
C THR A 196 15.03 10.37 24.19
N SER A 197 13.72 10.20 24.37
CA SER A 197 13.27 9.55 25.60
C SER A 197 13.65 8.09 25.41
N THR A 198 14.53 7.60 26.25
CA THR A 198 14.79 6.16 26.37
C THR A 198 13.43 5.49 26.54
N ALA A 199 12.96 4.83 25.50
CA ALA A 199 11.67 4.15 25.53
C ALA A 199 11.77 3.01 26.54
N TRP A 200 11.21 3.24 27.72
CA TRP A 200 11.12 2.24 28.76
C TRP A 200 10.21 1.12 28.29
N ALA A 201 10.81 -0.05 28.10
CA ALA A 201 10.17 -1.35 27.97
C ALA A 201 9.01 -1.48 26.99
N MET A 202 9.29 -1.92 25.77
CA MET A 202 8.33 -2.81 25.12
C MET A 202 8.44 -4.20 25.77
N PRO A 203 7.39 -4.68 26.49
CA PRO A 203 7.32 -6.09 26.83
C PRO A 203 7.17 -6.88 25.54
N ASN A 204 8.12 -7.73 25.21
CA ASN A 204 8.11 -8.67 24.07
C ASN A 204 8.74 -8.26 22.73
N ALA A 205 9.76 -7.43 22.69
CA ALA A 205 10.66 -7.37 21.52
C ALA A 205 11.28 -8.75 21.17
N ASN A 206 11.26 -9.71 22.10
CA ASN A 206 11.84 -11.05 21.97
C ASN A 206 10.91 -12.08 21.29
N LYS A 207 9.75 -11.69 20.78
CA LYS A 207 8.82 -12.59 20.07
C LYS A 207 8.66 -12.27 18.59
N ILE A 208 9.57 -11.56 17.98
CA ILE A 208 9.73 -11.67 16.53
C ILE A 208 10.23 -13.11 16.33
N LYS A 209 9.32 -14.01 16.00
CA LYS A 209 9.69 -15.33 15.49
C LYS A 209 10.64 -15.07 14.35
N ASP A 210 11.90 -15.37 14.57
CA ASP A 210 12.94 -15.32 13.57
C ASP A 210 12.66 -16.51 12.62
N ASP A 211 11.63 -16.38 11.79
CA ASP A 211 11.46 -17.24 10.63
C ASP A 211 12.64 -16.90 9.72
N LYS A 212 13.77 -17.58 9.99
CA LYS A 212 14.98 -17.53 9.17
C LYS A 212 14.68 -18.14 7.80
N LYS A 213 13.89 -17.43 7.00
CA LYS A 213 13.82 -17.69 5.59
C LYS A 213 15.06 -17.06 4.98
N ASN A 214 15.98 -17.89 4.49
CA ASN A 214 17.12 -17.42 3.71
C ASN A 214 16.60 -16.84 2.39
N VAL A 215 16.39 -15.53 2.37
CA VAL A 215 16.00 -14.80 1.17
C VAL A 215 17.27 -14.44 0.41
N PRO A 216 17.47 -14.97 -0.81
CA PRO A 216 18.65 -14.62 -1.60
C PRO A 216 18.63 -13.15 -2.00
N ALA A 217 19.82 -12.53 -2.11
CA ALA A 217 19.94 -11.10 -2.37
C ALA A 217 19.26 -10.64 -3.67
N TYR A 218 19.25 -11.46 -4.71
CA TYR A 218 18.58 -11.12 -5.96
C TYR A 218 17.05 -11.01 -5.79
N ALA A 219 16.43 -11.80 -4.92
CA ALA A 219 14.99 -11.73 -4.68
C ALA A 219 14.53 -10.39 -4.05
N LEU A 220 15.45 -9.61 -3.48
CA LEU A 220 15.11 -8.28 -2.94
C LEU A 220 14.75 -7.26 -4.02
N ILE A 221 15.04 -7.56 -5.29
CA ILE A 221 14.68 -6.71 -6.43
C ILE A 221 13.23 -6.95 -6.88
N THR A 222 12.61 -8.06 -6.47
CA THR A 222 11.23 -8.43 -6.85
C THR A 222 10.23 -7.25 -6.81
N PRO A 223 10.18 -6.41 -5.78
CA PRO A 223 9.25 -5.27 -5.74
C PRO A 223 9.47 -4.23 -6.85
N LEU A 224 10.70 -4.11 -7.39
CA LEU A 224 11.02 -3.15 -8.45
C LEU A 224 10.66 -3.66 -9.84
N ILE A 225 10.66 -4.95 -10.07
CA ILE A 225 10.50 -5.53 -11.41
C ILE A 225 9.24 -5.01 -12.11
N PRO A 226 8.04 -5.07 -11.52
CA PRO A 226 6.84 -4.57 -12.18
C PRO A 226 6.90 -3.07 -12.50
N ILE A 227 7.49 -2.28 -11.59
CA ILE A 227 7.63 -0.84 -11.77
C ILE A 227 8.53 -0.54 -12.96
N LEU A 228 9.71 -1.17 -13.02
CA LEU A 228 10.65 -0.98 -14.12
C LEU A 228 10.03 -1.38 -15.45
N LEU A 229 9.32 -2.51 -15.50
CA LEU A 229 8.66 -2.98 -16.71
C LEU A 229 7.59 -2.00 -17.21
N VAL A 230 6.78 -1.42 -16.33
CA VAL A 230 5.73 -0.47 -16.71
C VAL A 230 6.30 0.92 -17.02
N PHE A 231 7.27 1.42 -16.23
CA PHE A 231 7.77 2.79 -16.36
C PHE A 231 8.80 2.95 -17.47
N ILE A 232 9.67 1.95 -17.70
CA ILE A 232 10.77 2.03 -18.66
C ILE A 232 10.40 1.38 -20.00
N TRP A 233 9.79 0.21 -19.95
CA TRP A 233 9.47 -0.57 -21.16
C TRP A 233 8.01 -0.50 -21.58
N ASP A 234 7.18 0.31 -20.90
CA ASP A 234 5.75 0.47 -21.18
C ASP A 234 4.97 -0.87 -21.27
N VAL A 235 5.43 -1.89 -20.54
CA VAL A 235 4.74 -3.19 -20.46
C VAL A 235 3.40 -2.99 -19.75
N HIS A 236 2.35 -3.63 -20.26
CA HIS A 236 1.03 -3.56 -19.62
C HIS A 236 1.09 -4.05 -18.16
N VAL A 237 0.30 -3.44 -17.28
CA VAL A 237 0.34 -3.64 -15.82
C VAL A 237 0.22 -5.11 -15.41
N ILE A 238 -0.72 -5.87 -16.01
CA ILE A 238 -0.97 -7.26 -15.64
C ILE A 238 0.24 -8.18 -15.95
N PRO A 239 0.79 -8.21 -17.18
CA PRO A 239 2.01 -8.98 -17.47
C PRO A 239 3.19 -8.60 -16.59
N ALA A 240 3.37 -7.31 -16.30
CA ALA A 240 4.45 -6.85 -15.42
C ALA A 240 4.35 -7.44 -14.00
N MET A 241 3.13 -7.51 -13.44
CA MET A 241 2.90 -8.12 -12.14
C MET A 241 3.13 -9.64 -12.15
N ILE A 242 2.72 -10.33 -13.22
CA ILE A 242 2.94 -11.78 -13.37
C ILE A 242 4.44 -12.08 -13.42
N ILE A 243 5.20 -11.32 -14.23
CA ILE A 243 6.65 -11.46 -14.31
C ILE A 243 7.31 -11.25 -12.94
N GLY A 244 6.91 -10.17 -12.23
CA GLY A 244 7.40 -9.92 -10.88
C GLY A 244 7.04 -10.99 -9.85
N ALA A 245 5.91 -11.70 -10.03
CA ALA A 245 5.51 -12.76 -9.12
C ALA A 245 6.21 -14.11 -9.40
N ILE A 246 6.66 -14.33 -10.64
CA ILE A 246 7.38 -15.57 -11.05
C ILE A 246 8.87 -15.46 -10.75
N TYR A 247 9.44 -14.26 -10.82
CA TYR A 247 10.86 -13.99 -10.52
C TYR A 247 11.23 -14.31 -9.08
#